data_bf01b579ad760d377e84e0205d06cd42
#
_entry.id   bf01b579ad760d377e84e0205d06cd42
#
_cell.length_a   1.000
_cell.length_b   1.000
_cell.length_c   1.000
_cell.angle_alpha   90.00
_cell.angle_beta   90.00
_cell.angle_gamma   90.00
#
_symmetry.space_group_name_H-M   'P 1'
#
loop_
_entity.id
_entity.type
_entity.pdbx_description
1 polymer ?
#
loop_
_entity_poly.entity_id
_entity_poly.type
_entity_poly.pdbx_seq_one_letter_code
_entity_poly.pdbx_strand_id
1 'polypeptide(L)'
;MYFKRKEIEKFSSFKGPLIDVRSPGEYYKGHMPNSINIPLFDNDERSIIGTIYKKEGRKKAVIEGLKFFEKKMELLLDNLFMSIDSYKTIPNKNNEFFIRIYCSRGGMRSQSIAWLLDKYKLNPITLKGGYKIYRRWVLDSFSKKLNIVVIGGKTGTGKTRLLSLLEKYKYQTIDLEGFACHRGSTFGGLGMKEQPSNEQFENKIAEKLYSFKISNSIFVEAESANIGKCKIPHEFFNQMKNSRRIEIIRSESNRLDELIDTYSVFKKEELQESVLRIKKRLGPQRTKIALESINNERWDLVCKSVLDYYDKCYEYEKVGKTNIKILDLTDKKYDESILELVNNVL
;
A
#
# COMPACT_ATOMS: atom_id res chain seq x y z
N MET A 1 12.33 26.56 22.54
CA MET A 1 10.97 26.87 22.02
C MET A 1 10.49 25.65 21.25
N TYR A 2 9.33 25.10 21.60
CA TYR A 2 8.78 23.94 20.87
C TYR A 2 7.66 24.44 19.98
N PHE A 3 7.82 24.30 18.65
CA PHE A 3 6.77 24.63 17.69
C PHE A 3 5.54 23.75 17.93
N LYS A 4 4.37 24.24 17.47
CA LYS A 4 3.06 23.62 17.64
C LYS A 4 3.10 22.11 17.33
N ARG A 5 3.45 21.31 18.34
CA ARG A 5 3.39 19.85 18.26
C ARG A 5 1.95 19.40 18.35
N LYS A 6 1.57 18.46 17.48
CA LYS A 6 0.22 17.90 17.44
C LYS A 6 0.29 16.40 17.65
N GLU A 7 -0.68 15.87 18.37
CA GLU A 7 -0.93 14.43 18.45
C GLU A 7 -1.33 13.91 17.06
N ILE A 8 -1.21 12.60 16.81
CA ILE A 8 -1.33 12.02 15.48
C ILE A 8 -2.68 12.32 14.82
N GLU A 9 -3.81 12.17 15.54
CA GLU A 9 -5.14 12.40 14.98
C GLU A 9 -5.29 13.86 14.55
N LYS A 10 -4.88 14.81 15.39
CA LYS A 10 -4.93 16.23 15.07
C LYS A 10 -3.92 16.63 14.00
N PHE A 11 -2.74 16.01 13.97
CA PHE A 11 -1.75 16.23 12.91
C PHE A 11 -2.26 15.74 11.56
N SER A 12 -2.91 14.59 11.51
CA SER A 12 -3.48 14.00 10.27
C SER A 12 -4.71 14.74 9.77
N SER A 13 -5.50 15.37 10.64
CA SER A 13 -6.69 16.13 10.24
C SER A 13 -6.38 17.45 9.53
N PHE A 14 -5.18 18.01 9.70
CA PHE A 14 -4.78 19.22 9.01
C PHE A 14 -4.51 18.97 7.52
N LYS A 15 -4.92 19.90 6.67
CA LYS A 15 -4.60 19.89 5.25
C LYS A 15 -3.29 20.64 5.01
N GLY A 16 -2.57 20.23 3.98
CA GLY A 16 -1.32 20.86 3.58
C GLY A 16 -0.23 19.84 3.23
N PRO A 17 0.91 20.29 2.71
CA PRO A 17 2.02 19.44 2.38
C PRO A 17 2.51 18.67 3.62
N LEU A 18 2.84 17.41 3.42
CA LEU A 18 3.37 16.52 4.45
C LEU A 18 4.83 16.22 4.14
N ILE A 19 5.73 16.68 5.00
CA ILE A 19 7.17 16.65 4.76
C ILE A 19 7.85 15.70 5.75
N ASP A 20 8.57 14.73 5.22
CA ASP A 20 9.45 13.85 5.97
C ASP A 20 10.90 14.35 5.87
N VAL A 21 11.44 14.80 7.00
CA VAL A 21 12.83 15.31 7.08
C VAL A 21 13.81 14.24 7.55
N ARG A 22 13.44 12.97 7.49
CA ARG A 22 14.34 11.84 7.76
C ARG A 22 15.25 11.60 6.55
N SER A 23 16.33 10.82 6.76
CA SER A 23 17.21 10.45 5.65
C SER A 23 16.48 9.61 4.60
N PRO A 24 16.98 9.59 3.33
CA PRO A 24 16.37 8.81 2.26
C PRO A 24 16.18 7.33 2.61
N GLY A 25 17.15 6.71 3.28
CA GLY A 25 17.04 5.31 3.72
C GLY A 25 15.98 5.08 4.80
N GLU A 26 15.81 6.04 5.74
CA GLU A 26 14.71 5.98 6.71
C GLU A 26 13.34 6.11 6.00
N TYR A 27 13.25 6.96 4.98
CA TYR A 27 12.05 7.17 4.18
C TYR A 27 11.71 5.95 3.31
N TYR A 28 12.68 5.40 2.60
CA TYR A 28 12.51 4.23 1.75
C TYR A 28 12.02 3.00 2.53
N LYS A 29 12.52 2.82 3.75
CA LYS A 29 12.07 1.74 4.63
C LYS A 29 10.57 1.82 4.95
N GLY A 30 10.05 3.04 5.12
CA GLY A 30 8.64 3.31 5.35
C GLY A 30 8.41 4.75 5.79
N HIS A 31 7.33 5.34 5.31
CA HIS A 31 6.96 6.74 5.54
C HIS A 31 5.44 6.90 5.66
N MET A 32 4.98 8.03 6.15
CA MET A 32 3.55 8.37 6.11
C MET A 32 3.13 8.50 4.64
N PRO A 33 2.08 7.81 4.18
CA PRO A 33 1.59 7.93 2.80
C PRO A 33 1.41 9.38 2.36
N ASN A 34 1.74 9.67 1.10
CA ASN A 34 1.69 11.01 0.50
C ASN A 34 2.67 12.05 1.12
N SER A 35 3.63 11.61 1.94
CA SER A 35 4.70 12.52 2.37
C SER A 35 5.77 12.68 1.30
N ILE A 36 6.35 13.87 1.26
CA ILE A 36 7.49 14.21 0.41
C ILE A 36 8.75 14.14 1.27
N ASN A 37 9.77 13.42 0.80
CA ASN A 37 11.04 13.38 1.51
C ASN A 37 11.90 14.59 1.15
N ILE A 38 12.14 15.44 2.14
CA ILE A 38 13.09 16.55 2.07
C ILE A 38 14.07 16.38 3.23
N PRO A 39 15.11 15.57 3.04
CA PRO A 39 15.94 15.12 4.14
C PRO A 39 16.82 16.27 4.68
N LEU A 40 16.80 16.45 6.00
CA LEU A 40 17.73 17.34 6.66
C LEU A 40 19.17 16.83 6.56
N PHE A 41 19.34 15.50 6.56
CA PHE A 41 20.59 14.78 6.44
C PHE A 41 20.42 13.62 5.46
N ASP A 42 21.41 13.39 4.59
CA ASP A 42 21.49 12.16 3.82
C ASP A 42 21.80 10.93 4.71
N ASN A 43 22.00 9.76 4.12
CA ASN A 43 22.22 8.54 4.89
C ASN A 43 23.55 8.54 5.64
N ASP A 44 24.60 9.06 5.02
CA ASP A 44 25.96 9.06 5.59
C ASP A 44 26.06 10.07 6.73
N GLU A 45 25.60 11.29 6.51
CA GLU A 45 25.52 12.34 7.54
C GLU A 45 24.67 11.88 8.72
N ARG A 46 23.53 11.23 8.43
CA ARG A 46 22.67 10.66 9.47
C ARG A 46 23.37 9.58 10.29
N SER A 47 24.21 8.76 9.65
CA SER A 47 25.01 7.72 10.29
C SER A 47 26.10 8.34 11.17
N ILE A 48 26.85 9.33 10.64
CA ILE A 48 27.88 10.06 11.36
C ILE A 48 27.30 10.73 12.61
N ILE A 49 26.26 11.54 12.46
CA ILE A 49 25.59 12.23 13.57
C ILE A 49 25.07 11.22 14.61
N GLY A 50 24.53 10.10 14.16
CA GLY A 50 24.03 9.05 15.05
C GLY A 50 25.13 8.38 15.86
N THR A 51 26.30 8.21 15.28
CA THR A 51 27.51 7.66 15.94
C THR A 51 28.06 8.64 16.97
N ILE A 52 28.21 9.90 16.59
CA ILE A 52 28.67 10.97 17.51
C ILE A 52 27.67 11.10 18.67
N TYR A 53 26.37 11.07 18.41
CA TYR A 53 25.38 11.13 19.48
C TYR A 53 25.54 10.02 20.53
N LYS A 54 25.83 8.79 20.08
CA LYS A 54 26.04 7.63 20.96
C LYS A 54 27.35 7.68 21.72
N LYS A 55 28.45 8.08 21.06
CA LYS A 55 29.79 8.04 21.61
C LYS A 55 30.17 9.29 22.38
N GLU A 56 29.75 10.47 21.91
CA GLU A 56 30.26 11.77 22.38
C GLU A 56 29.13 12.68 22.92
N GLY A 57 27.90 12.21 22.82
CA GLY A 57 26.72 12.86 23.38
C GLY A 57 26.08 13.93 22.49
N ARG A 58 24.99 14.48 23.01
CA ARG A 58 24.11 15.39 22.27
C ARG A 58 24.79 16.66 21.75
N LYS A 59 25.64 17.30 22.60
CA LYS A 59 26.23 18.59 22.25
C LYS A 59 27.08 18.50 20.97
N LYS A 60 27.99 17.52 20.91
CA LYS A 60 28.86 17.32 19.74
C LYS A 60 28.06 16.93 18.49
N ALA A 61 27.06 16.04 18.62
CA ALA A 61 26.21 15.66 17.52
C ALA A 61 25.43 16.87 16.92
N VAL A 62 25.01 17.81 17.76
CA VAL A 62 24.34 19.05 17.30
C VAL A 62 25.32 19.95 16.54
N ILE A 63 26.54 20.14 17.04
CA ILE A 63 27.57 20.96 16.38
C ILE A 63 27.87 20.38 14.98
N GLU A 64 28.05 19.07 14.88
CA GLU A 64 28.36 18.43 13.60
C GLU A 64 27.15 18.50 12.65
N GLY A 65 25.93 18.30 13.17
CA GLY A 65 24.71 18.46 12.40
C GLY A 65 24.52 19.88 11.85
N LEU A 66 24.91 20.90 12.58
CA LEU A 66 24.86 22.29 12.09
C LEU A 66 25.83 22.53 10.93
N LYS A 67 27.03 21.95 10.95
CA LYS A 67 27.99 22.05 9.84
C LYS A 67 27.45 21.43 8.55
N PHE A 68 26.80 20.26 8.66
CA PHE A 68 26.14 19.64 7.50
C PHE A 68 24.95 20.47 7.00
N PHE A 69 24.16 21.00 7.91
CA PHE A 69 22.99 21.81 7.58
C PHE A 69 23.37 23.10 6.85
N GLU A 70 24.39 23.82 7.32
CA GLU A 70 24.90 25.06 6.73
C GLU A 70 25.21 24.87 5.24
N LYS A 71 25.93 23.79 4.89
CA LYS A 71 26.35 23.52 3.52
C LYS A 71 25.23 23.31 2.52
N LYS A 72 24.04 22.91 2.95
CA LYS A 72 22.92 22.55 2.07
C LYS A 72 21.64 23.33 2.37
N MET A 73 21.72 24.36 3.20
CA MET A 73 20.55 25.11 3.64
C MET A 73 19.79 25.75 2.48
N GLU A 74 20.47 26.30 1.49
CA GLU A 74 19.89 26.91 0.30
C GLU A 74 19.08 25.87 -0.50
N LEU A 75 19.71 24.78 -0.90
CA LEU A 75 19.04 23.69 -1.64
C LEU A 75 17.85 23.11 -0.87
N LEU A 76 17.97 23.01 0.45
CA LEU A 76 16.87 22.50 1.29
C LEU A 76 15.70 23.47 1.30
N LEU A 77 15.96 24.79 1.37
CA LEU A 77 14.91 25.82 1.28
C LEU A 77 14.23 25.80 -0.07
N ASP A 78 14.99 25.70 -1.17
CA ASP A 78 14.43 25.62 -2.51
C ASP A 78 13.48 24.44 -2.66
N ASN A 79 13.88 23.26 -2.23
CA ASN A 79 13.05 22.06 -2.25
C ASN A 79 11.78 22.20 -1.38
N LEU A 80 11.88 22.86 -0.22
CA LEU A 80 10.74 23.15 0.64
C LEU A 80 9.75 24.10 -0.05
N PHE A 81 10.24 25.21 -0.61
CA PHE A 81 9.39 26.17 -1.31
C PHE A 81 8.74 25.58 -2.55
N MET A 82 9.47 24.84 -3.39
CA MET A 82 8.90 24.14 -4.54
C MET A 82 7.75 23.20 -4.13
N SER A 83 7.92 22.45 -3.05
CA SER A 83 6.88 21.55 -2.53
C SER A 83 5.67 22.29 -1.98
N ILE A 84 5.86 23.45 -1.35
CA ILE A 84 4.80 24.29 -0.82
C ILE A 84 4.03 24.95 -1.97
N ASP A 85 4.73 25.47 -2.97
CA ASP A 85 4.13 26.15 -4.11
C ASP A 85 3.35 25.19 -4.99
N SER A 86 3.85 23.97 -5.22
CA SER A 86 3.08 22.93 -5.90
C SER A 86 1.78 22.58 -5.17
N TYR A 87 1.75 22.67 -3.85
CA TYR A 87 0.53 22.46 -3.07
C TYR A 87 -0.46 23.64 -3.19
N LYS A 88 0.01 24.88 -3.28
CA LYS A 88 -0.82 26.09 -3.42
C LYS A 88 -1.64 26.10 -4.72
N THR A 89 -1.17 25.43 -5.76
CA THR A 89 -1.88 25.32 -7.05
C THR A 89 -3.13 24.45 -6.98
N ILE A 90 -3.30 23.65 -5.91
CA ILE A 90 -4.48 22.82 -5.69
C ILE A 90 -5.62 23.71 -5.18
N PRO A 91 -6.78 23.78 -5.87
CA PRO A 91 -7.92 24.59 -5.45
C PRO A 91 -8.36 24.23 -4.02
N ASN A 92 -8.18 25.14 -3.09
CA ASN A 92 -8.58 24.95 -1.71
C ASN A 92 -9.58 26.04 -1.30
N LYS A 93 -10.75 25.65 -0.79
CA LYS A 93 -11.85 26.59 -0.50
C LYS A 93 -11.53 27.64 0.56
N ASN A 94 -10.48 27.49 1.39
CA ASN A 94 -10.21 28.35 2.54
C ASN A 94 -8.79 28.93 2.61
N ASN A 95 -7.95 28.81 1.61
CA ASN A 95 -6.55 29.33 1.56
C ASN A 95 -5.67 29.11 2.82
N GLU A 96 -6.17 28.52 3.88
CA GLU A 96 -5.41 28.18 5.08
C GLU A 96 -4.99 26.71 5.03
N PHE A 97 -3.69 26.48 4.92
CA PHE A 97 -3.11 25.15 5.08
C PHE A 97 -1.94 25.20 6.04
N PHE A 98 -1.61 24.03 6.58
CA PHE A 98 -0.49 23.85 7.48
C PHE A 98 0.61 23.06 6.80
N ILE A 99 1.87 23.43 7.00
CA ILE A 99 2.99 22.61 6.57
C ILE A 99 3.24 21.57 7.65
N ARG A 100 2.93 20.34 7.36
CA ARG A 100 3.04 19.21 8.28
C ARG A 100 4.41 18.58 8.18
N ILE A 101 5.17 18.58 9.28
CA ILE A 101 6.57 18.14 9.27
C ILE A 101 6.76 17.05 10.32
N TYR A 102 7.47 15.99 9.96
CA TYR A 102 7.85 14.98 10.91
C TYR A 102 9.28 14.48 10.69
N CYS A 103 9.87 13.95 11.76
CA CYS A 103 11.10 13.17 11.74
C CYS A 103 10.91 11.89 12.57
N SER A 104 11.93 11.11 12.84
CA SER A 104 11.79 9.82 13.53
C SER A 104 11.09 9.91 14.89
N ARG A 105 11.39 10.94 15.71
CA ARG A 105 10.89 11.07 17.09
C ARG A 105 10.28 12.44 17.40
N GLY A 106 9.96 13.26 16.41
CA GLY A 106 9.45 14.62 16.62
C GLY A 106 10.42 15.53 17.38
N GLY A 107 11.71 15.30 17.21
CA GLY A 107 12.80 16.02 17.90
C GLY A 107 13.40 17.14 17.06
N MET A 108 14.69 17.38 17.22
CA MET A 108 15.37 18.55 16.66
C MET A 108 15.26 18.66 15.15
N ARG A 109 15.35 17.57 14.39
CA ARG A 109 15.28 17.63 12.90
C ARG A 109 14.01 18.31 12.41
N SER A 110 12.84 17.86 12.83
CA SER A 110 11.57 18.48 12.42
C SER A 110 11.33 19.84 13.06
N GLN A 111 11.84 20.07 14.26
CA GLN A 111 11.70 21.37 14.94
C GLN A 111 12.56 22.46 14.30
N SER A 112 13.77 22.14 13.79
CA SER A 112 14.63 23.10 13.11
C SER A 112 14.00 23.57 11.78
N ILE A 113 13.44 22.65 11.01
CA ILE A 113 12.74 22.98 9.77
C ILE A 113 11.46 23.80 10.07
N ALA A 114 10.71 23.41 11.08
CA ALA A 114 9.52 24.18 11.49
C ALA A 114 9.89 25.61 11.94
N TRP A 115 10.98 25.75 12.69
CA TRP A 115 11.48 27.06 13.08
C TRP A 115 11.87 27.92 11.88
N LEU A 116 12.54 27.34 10.89
CA LEU A 116 12.95 28.02 9.67
C LEU A 116 11.71 28.51 8.88
N LEU A 117 10.74 27.65 8.63
CA LEU A 117 9.53 28.00 7.89
C LEU A 117 8.65 29.05 8.63
N ASP A 118 8.66 29.03 9.96
CA ASP A 118 7.96 30.05 10.76
C ASP A 118 8.56 31.45 10.57
N LYS A 119 9.87 31.58 10.31
CA LYS A 119 10.51 32.85 9.96
C LYS A 119 10.00 33.44 8.66
N TYR A 120 9.57 32.60 7.75
CA TYR A 120 8.91 32.99 6.50
C TYR A 120 7.39 33.16 6.65
N LYS A 121 6.85 33.23 7.89
CA LYS A 121 5.43 33.37 8.21
C LYS A 121 4.54 32.25 7.60
N LEU A 122 5.13 31.09 7.36
CA LEU A 122 4.40 29.89 7.00
C LEU A 122 3.90 29.20 8.27
N ASN A 123 2.83 28.42 8.19
CA ASN A 123 2.18 27.78 9.33
C ASN A 123 2.70 26.34 9.54
N PRO A 124 3.94 26.13 10.07
CA PRO A 124 4.45 24.80 10.29
C PRO A 124 3.86 24.17 11.54
N ILE A 125 3.55 22.88 11.45
CA ILE A 125 3.20 22.02 12.60
C ILE A 125 4.04 20.75 12.57
N THR A 126 4.37 20.22 13.74
CA THR A 126 5.18 19.02 13.83
C THR A 126 4.45 17.89 14.55
N LEU A 127 4.70 16.64 14.11
CA LEU A 127 4.14 15.46 14.75
C LEU A 127 4.86 15.18 16.10
N LYS A 128 4.11 15.18 17.20
CA LYS A 128 4.62 14.79 18.52
C LYS A 128 5.00 13.31 18.50
N GLY A 129 6.23 13.02 18.93
CA GLY A 129 6.78 11.66 18.88
C GLY A 129 7.18 11.17 17.49
N GLY A 130 6.87 11.92 16.42
CA GLY A 130 7.30 11.67 15.04
C GLY A 130 6.85 10.35 14.47
N TYR A 131 7.57 9.86 13.49
CA TYR A 131 7.28 8.61 12.79
C TYR A 131 7.14 7.39 13.71
N LYS A 132 7.86 7.37 14.84
CA LYS A 132 7.73 6.29 15.83
C LYS A 132 6.32 6.18 16.41
N ILE A 133 5.68 7.32 16.71
CA ILE A 133 4.30 7.36 17.21
C ILE A 133 3.32 7.01 16.10
N TYR A 134 3.55 7.51 14.86
CA TYR A 134 2.77 7.12 13.71
C TYR A 134 2.78 5.60 13.51
N ARG A 135 3.95 4.94 13.55
CA ARG A 135 4.03 3.48 13.43
C ARG A 135 3.29 2.74 14.52
N ARG A 136 3.31 3.22 15.77
CA ARG A 136 2.49 2.63 16.83
C ARG A 136 1.00 2.75 16.49
N TRP A 137 0.56 3.93 16.10
CA TRP A 137 -0.82 4.17 15.67
C TRP A 137 -1.23 3.26 14.49
N VAL A 138 -0.36 3.05 13.51
CA VAL A 138 -0.58 2.11 12.40
C VAL A 138 -0.84 0.69 12.93
N LEU A 139 0.04 0.18 13.78
CA LEU A 139 -0.10 -1.17 14.33
C LEU A 139 -1.35 -1.31 15.21
N ASP A 140 -1.62 -0.33 16.06
CA ASP A 140 -2.81 -0.30 16.93
C ASP A 140 -4.12 -0.25 16.11
N SER A 141 -4.10 0.32 14.89
CA SER A 141 -5.28 0.39 14.02
C SER A 141 -5.82 -0.97 13.61
N PHE A 142 -4.95 -1.98 13.46
CA PHE A 142 -5.31 -3.33 13.05
C PHE A 142 -6.00 -4.15 14.15
N SER A 143 -5.84 -3.75 15.40
CA SER A 143 -6.50 -4.40 16.56
C SER A 143 -7.92 -3.89 16.79
N LYS A 144 -8.32 -2.80 16.12
CA LYS A 144 -9.70 -2.28 16.21
C LYS A 144 -10.65 -3.23 15.50
N LYS A 145 -11.84 -3.45 16.09
CA LYS A 145 -12.88 -4.26 15.47
C LYS A 145 -13.40 -3.58 14.20
N LEU A 146 -13.31 -4.27 13.08
CA LEU A 146 -13.74 -3.80 11.76
C LEU A 146 -14.90 -4.64 11.24
N ASN A 147 -15.79 -4.03 10.47
CA ASN A 147 -16.88 -4.73 9.80
C ASN A 147 -16.42 -5.17 8.40
N ILE A 148 -15.61 -6.22 8.35
CA ILE A 148 -14.99 -6.71 7.10
C ILE A 148 -15.96 -7.64 6.36
N VAL A 149 -15.98 -7.49 5.03
CA VAL A 149 -16.59 -8.42 4.07
C VAL A 149 -15.51 -8.86 3.10
N VAL A 150 -15.17 -10.14 3.11
CA VAL A 150 -14.12 -10.69 2.25
C VAL A 150 -14.71 -11.11 0.91
N ILE A 151 -14.14 -10.59 -0.18
CA ILE A 151 -14.49 -10.99 -1.55
C ILE A 151 -13.58 -12.13 -1.98
N GLY A 152 -14.13 -13.33 -2.05
CA GLY A 152 -13.48 -14.53 -2.53
C GLY A 152 -13.83 -14.84 -3.99
N GLY A 153 -13.15 -15.81 -4.54
CA GLY A 153 -13.35 -16.30 -5.91
C GLY A 153 -12.04 -16.83 -6.48
N LYS A 154 -12.14 -17.84 -7.32
CA LYS A 154 -11.00 -18.45 -8.01
C LYS A 154 -10.24 -17.41 -8.83
N THR A 155 -9.06 -17.75 -9.30
CA THR A 155 -8.26 -16.90 -10.19
C THR A 155 -9.06 -16.56 -11.46
N GLY A 156 -9.02 -15.30 -11.90
CA GLY A 156 -9.76 -14.80 -13.07
C GLY A 156 -11.24 -14.52 -12.83
N THR A 157 -11.76 -14.62 -11.58
CA THR A 157 -13.16 -14.24 -11.30
C THR A 157 -13.41 -12.75 -11.21
N GLY A 158 -12.40 -11.89 -11.33
CA GLY A 158 -12.53 -10.43 -11.33
C GLY A 158 -12.77 -9.82 -9.94
N LYS A 159 -12.18 -10.40 -8.88
CA LYS A 159 -12.25 -9.83 -7.51
C LYS A 159 -11.87 -8.36 -7.46
N THR A 160 -10.70 -8.02 -8.02
CA THR A 160 -10.17 -6.65 -8.06
C THR A 160 -11.07 -5.72 -8.87
N ARG A 161 -11.67 -6.24 -9.97
CA ARG A 161 -12.64 -5.51 -10.77
C ARG A 161 -13.92 -5.19 -9.99
N LEU A 162 -14.41 -6.14 -9.17
CA LEU A 162 -15.54 -5.90 -8.28
C LEU A 162 -15.17 -4.85 -7.21
N LEU A 163 -13.99 -4.93 -6.60
CA LEU A 163 -13.55 -3.91 -5.63
C LEU A 163 -13.49 -2.51 -6.25
N SER A 164 -12.95 -2.40 -7.47
CA SER A 164 -12.89 -1.13 -8.20
C SER A 164 -14.28 -0.58 -8.49
N LEU A 165 -15.23 -1.45 -8.86
CA LEU A 165 -16.62 -1.06 -9.07
C LEU A 165 -17.26 -0.56 -7.77
N LEU A 166 -17.10 -1.28 -6.67
CA LEU A 166 -17.59 -0.87 -5.35
C LEU A 166 -17.00 0.47 -4.92
N GLU A 167 -15.70 0.70 -5.13
CA GLU A 167 -15.05 1.98 -4.82
C GLU A 167 -15.64 3.14 -5.64
N LYS A 168 -15.87 2.93 -6.94
CA LYS A 168 -16.56 3.91 -7.81
C LYS A 168 -17.89 4.34 -7.23
N TYR A 169 -18.64 3.42 -6.63
CA TYR A 169 -19.92 3.68 -5.98
C TYR A 169 -19.82 4.00 -4.48
N LYS A 170 -18.63 4.43 -4.03
CA LYS A 170 -18.39 4.95 -2.68
C LYS A 170 -18.51 3.93 -1.54
N TYR A 171 -18.45 2.64 -1.84
CA TYR A 171 -18.24 1.63 -0.83
C TYR A 171 -16.79 1.69 -0.30
N GLN A 172 -16.59 1.28 0.94
CA GLN A 172 -15.26 1.24 1.54
C GLN A 172 -14.53 -0.03 1.10
N THR A 173 -13.46 0.11 0.35
CA THR A 173 -12.70 -1.00 -0.23
C THR A 173 -11.23 -0.92 0.11
N ILE A 174 -10.59 -2.07 0.31
CA ILE A 174 -9.13 -2.21 0.46
C ILE A 174 -8.63 -3.16 -0.62
N ASP A 175 -7.86 -2.62 -1.56
CA ASP A 175 -7.14 -3.36 -2.59
C ASP A 175 -5.76 -3.73 -2.05
N LEU A 176 -5.65 -4.94 -1.47
CA LEU A 176 -4.40 -5.43 -0.89
C LEU A 176 -3.35 -5.72 -1.97
N GLU A 177 -3.74 -6.25 -3.11
CA GLU A 177 -2.85 -6.50 -4.25
C GLU A 177 -2.26 -5.20 -4.79
N GLY A 178 -3.08 -4.17 -4.97
CA GLY A 178 -2.64 -2.85 -5.40
C GLY A 178 -1.69 -2.20 -4.39
N PHE A 179 -1.95 -2.32 -3.09
CA PHE A 179 -1.05 -1.79 -2.06
C PHE A 179 0.28 -2.54 -1.99
N ALA A 180 0.27 -3.86 -2.23
CA ALA A 180 1.46 -4.69 -2.31
C ALA A 180 2.21 -4.57 -3.64
N CYS A 181 1.64 -3.93 -4.66
CA CYS A 181 2.13 -3.96 -6.03
C CYS A 181 2.38 -5.39 -6.53
N HIS A 182 1.40 -6.31 -6.28
CA HIS A 182 1.53 -7.71 -6.62
C HIS A 182 0.17 -8.42 -6.59
N ARG A 183 -0.21 -9.14 -7.66
CA ARG A 183 -1.51 -9.82 -7.82
C ARG A 183 -1.58 -11.21 -7.14
N GLY A 184 -0.99 -11.40 -5.99
CA GLY A 184 -1.08 -12.62 -5.19
C GLY A 184 -0.46 -13.90 -5.80
N SER A 185 -0.40 -14.02 -7.11
CA SER A 185 0.09 -15.20 -7.85
C SER A 185 1.57 -15.10 -8.21
N THR A 186 2.15 -16.19 -8.74
CA THR A 186 3.54 -16.16 -9.26
C THR A 186 3.72 -15.19 -10.44
N PHE A 187 2.66 -14.94 -11.18
CA PHE A 187 2.61 -13.93 -12.24
C PHE A 187 2.29 -12.53 -11.71
N GLY A 188 2.01 -12.43 -10.41
CA GLY A 188 1.46 -11.24 -9.81
C GLY A 188 2.35 -10.00 -9.84
N GLY A 189 3.66 -10.19 -10.02
CA GLY A 189 4.61 -9.08 -10.16
C GLY A 189 4.73 -8.51 -11.57
N LEU A 190 4.18 -9.19 -12.60
CA LEU A 190 4.32 -8.75 -14.00
C LEU A 190 3.64 -7.39 -14.21
N GLY A 191 4.37 -6.45 -14.79
CA GLY A 191 3.90 -5.09 -15.06
C GLY A 191 3.59 -4.25 -13.83
N MET A 192 3.90 -4.74 -12.62
CA MET A 192 3.71 -3.99 -11.37
C MET A 192 5.01 -3.24 -11.00
N LYS A 193 4.85 -2.15 -10.27
CA LYS A 193 5.99 -1.46 -9.65
C LYS A 193 6.68 -2.38 -8.64
N GLU A 194 7.90 -2.01 -8.23
CA GLU A 194 8.57 -2.70 -7.14
C GLU A 194 7.68 -2.77 -5.90
N GLN A 195 7.64 -3.94 -5.26
CA GLN A 195 6.88 -4.12 -4.03
C GLN A 195 7.41 -3.22 -2.92
N PRO A 196 6.54 -2.55 -2.17
CA PRO A 196 6.96 -1.75 -1.04
C PRO A 196 7.58 -2.62 0.06
N SER A 197 8.26 -2.00 1.01
CA SER A 197 8.61 -2.67 2.25
C SER A 197 7.33 -3.11 2.99
N ASN A 198 7.44 -4.12 3.85
CA ASN A 198 6.29 -4.55 4.67
C ASN A 198 5.76 -3.39 5.53
N GLU A 199 6.66 -2.58 6.07
CA GLU A 199 6.30 -1.39 6.86
C GLU A 199 5.49 -0.38 6.05
N GLN A 200 5.86 -0.14 4.78
CA GLN A 200 5.12 0.77 3.90
C GLN A 200 3.76 0.19 3.46
N PHE A 201 3.70 -1.11 3.24
CA PHE A 201 2.44 -1.81 2.96
C PHE A 201 1.44 -1.65 4.11
N GLU A 202 1.88 -1.89 5.35
CA GLU A 202 1.09 -1.67 6.55
C GLU A 202 0.63 -0.21 6.71
N ASN A 203 1.54 0.75 6.43
CA ASN A 203 1.21 2.17 6.47
C ASN A 203 0.08 2.53 5.51
N LYS A 204 0.09 1.99 4.28
CA LYS A 204 -0.96 2.22 3.28
C LYS A 204 -2.31 1.66 3.73
N ILE A 205 -2.33 0.44 4.28
CA ILE A 205 -3.57 -0.17 4.80
C ILE A 205 -4.15 0.68 5.93
N ALA A 206 -3.33 1.04 6.91
CA ALA A 206 -3.79 1.82 8.06
C ALA A 206 -4.32 3.21 7.67
N GLU A 207 -3.66 3.88 6.72
CA GLU A 207 -4.11 5.18 6.21
C GLU A 207 -5.46 5.07 5.50
N LYS A 208 -5.65 4.01 4.70
CA LYS A 208 -6.94 3.74 4.05
C LYS A 208 -8.03 3.46 5.10
N LEU A 209 -7.74 2.63 6.11
CA LEU A 209 -8.66 2.36 7.22
C LEU A 209 -9.06 3.62 7.99
N TYR A 210 -8.12 4.54 8.19
CA TYR A 210 -8.39 5.80 8.88
C TYR A 210 -9.39 6.69 8.13
N SER A 211 -9.44 6.59 6.81
CA SER A 211 -10.39 7.35 5.97
C SER A 211 -11.82 6.79 6.04
N PHE A 212 -12.02 5.63 6.65
CA PHE A 212 -13.30 4.92 6.66
C PHE A 212 -14.17 5.21 7.90
N LYS A 213 -15.48 5.07 7.71
CA LYS A 213 -16.44 5.02 8.81
C LYS A 213 -16.49 3.58 9.34
N ILE A 214 -16.11 3.39 10.61
CA ILE A 214 -16.00 2.04 11.23
C ILE A 214 -17.34 1.29 11.24
N SER A 215 -18.47 2.00 11.25
CA SER A 215 -19.80 1.39 11.21
C SER A 215 -20.13 0.72 9.88
N ASN A 216 -19.50 1.14 8.79
CA ASN A 216 -19.81 0.65 7.45
C ASN A 216 -19.01 -0.61 7.12
N SER A 217 -19.53 -1.43 6.21
CA SER A 217 -18.81 -2.59 5.71
C SER A 217 -17.57 -2.17 4.92
N ILE A 218 -16.47 -2.90 5.14
CA ILE A 218 -15.20 -2.72 4.45
C ILE A 218 -14.96 -3.96 3.59
N PHE A 219 -14.95 -3.78 2.28
CA PHE A 219 -14.72 -4.86 1.32
C PHE A 219 -13.23 -5.06 1.08
N VAL A 220 -12.78 -6.29 1.22
CA VAL A 220 -11.36 -6.67 1.06
C VAL A 220 -11.30 -7.94 0.21
N GLU A 221 -10.37 -8.03 -0.72
CA GLU A 221 -10.17 -9.27 -1.46
C GLU A 221 -9.59 -10.38 -0.58
N ALA A 222 -10.00 -11.61 -0.89
CA ALA A 222 -9.46 -12.79 -0.22
C ALA A 222 -8.04 -13.06 -0.70
N GLU A 223 -7.10 -12.96 0.23
CA GLU A 223 -5.69 -13.19 -0.01
C GLU A 223 -5.09 -14.14 1.01
N SER A 224 -3.95 -14.74 0.66
CA SER A 224 -3.12 -15.46 1.62
C SER A 224 -2.42 -14.49 2.58
N ALA A 225 -1.84 -15.01 3.66
CA ALA A 225 -1.13 -14.15 4.63
C ALA A 225 0.01 -13.35 4.00
N ASN A 226 0.51 -13.77 2.84
CA ASN A 226 1.60 -13.11 2.12
C ASN A 226 1.19 -12.82 0.67
N ILE A 227 1.43 -11.60 0.24
CA ILE A 227 1.23 -11.12 -1.14
C ILE A 227 2.61 -10.78 -1.70
N GLY A 228 3.23 -11.72 -2.41
CA GLY A 228 4.64 -11.63 -2.77
C GLY A 228 5.54 -11.50 -1.53
N LYS A 229 6.26 -10.40 -1.39
CA LYS A 229 7.12 -10.09 -0.23
C LYS A 229 6.36 -9.42 0.93
N CYS A 230 5.17 -8.89 0.68
CA CYS A 230 4.38 -8.19 1.69
C CYS A 230 3.59 -9.18 2.54
N LYS A 231 3.57 -8.97 3.85
CA LYS A 231 2.79 -9.76 4.80
C LYS A 231 1.63 -8.93 5.34
N ILE A 232 0.42 -9.46 5.24
CA ILE A 232 -0.76 -8.81 5.84
C ILE A 232 -0.60 -8.80 7.36
N PRO A 233 -0.88 -7.65 8.05
CA PRO A 233 -0.82 -7.57 9.50
C PRO A 233 -1.63 -8.68 10.16
N HIS A 234 -1.04 -9.36 11.15
CA HIS A 234 -1.63 -10.56 11.75
C HIS A 234 -3.04 -10.34 12.29
N GLU A 235 -3.26 -9.25 13.03
CA GLU A 235 -4.55 -8.89 13.63
C GLU A 235 -5.60 -8.63 12.54
N PHE A 236 -5.22 -7.93 11.47
CA PHE A 236 -6.10 -7.66 10.34
C PHE A 236 -6.43 -8.94 9.57
N PHE A 237 -5.43 -9.79 9.31
CA PHE A 237 -5.63 -11.09 8.65
C PHE A 237 -6.54 -12.02 9.45
N ASN A 238 -6.41 -12.05 10.78
CA ASN A 238 -7.29 -12.82 11.64
C ASN A 238 -8.74 -12.32 11.58
N GLN A 239 -8.95 -11.01 11.51
CA GLN A 239 -10.29 -10.45 11.30
C GLN A 239 -10.85 -10.87 9.93
N MET A 240 -10.04 -10.80 8.84
CA MET A 240 -10.44 -11.27 7.51
C MET A 240 -10.89 -12.74 7.53
N LYS A 241 -10.13 -13.62 8.22
CA LYS A 241 -10.48 -15.06 8.31
C LYS A 241 -11.84 -15.32 8.93
N ASN A 242 -12.21 -14.51 9.92
CA ASN A 242 -13.43 -14.68 10.71
C ASN A 242 -14.61 -13.83 10.22
N SER A 243 -14.41 -13.12 9.11
CA SER A 243 -15.40 -12.21 8.54
C SER A 243 -16.33 -12.93 7.57
N ARG A 244 -17.49 -12.28 7.30
CA ARG A 244 -18.41 -12.71 6.23
C ARG A 244 -17.64 -12.77 4.91
N ARG A 245 -18.00 -13.75 4.07
CA ARG A 245 -17.35 -13.94 2.77
C ARG A 245 -18.38 -14.00 1.67
N ILE A 246 -18.16 -13.24 0.61
CA ILE A 246 -18.87 -13.32 -0.65
C ILE A 246 -17.96 -14.04 -1.65
N GLU A 247 -18.43 -15.15 -2.18
CA GLU A 247 -17.68 -15.96 -3.13
C GLU A 247 -18.20 -15.72 -4.54
N ILE A 248 -17.37 -15.12 -5.40
CA ILE A 248 -17.69 -14.90 -6.81
C ILE A 248 -17.54 -16.19 -7.58
N ILE A 249 -18.60 -16.54 -8.35
CA ILE A 249 -18.59 -17.62 -9.33
C ILE A 249 -18.66 -17.01 -10.73
N ARG A 250 -17.84 -17.53 -11.65
CA ARG A 250 -17.87 -17.25 -13.08
C ARG A 250 -17.56 -18.52 -13.86
N SER A 251 -18.02 -18.57 -15.12
CA SER A 251 -17.67 -19.67 -16.04
C SER A 251 -16.16 -19.74 -16.29
N GLU A 252 -15.67 -20.91 -16.67
CA GLU A 252 -14.24 -21.08 -17.00
C GLU A 252 -13.85 -20.18 -18.17
N SER A 253 -14.72 -20.04 -19.19
CA SER A 253 -14.48 -19.16 -20.34
C SER A 253 -14.31 -17.70 -19.91
N ASN A 254 -15.22 -17.15 -19.10
CA ASN A 254 -15.09 -15.77 -18.62
C ASN A 254 -13.81 -15.55 -17.80
N ARG A 255 -13.38 -16.55 -17.05
CA ARG A 255 -12.15 -16.51 -16.26
C ARG A 255 -10.88 -16.55 -17.13
N LEU A 256 -10.93 -17.35 -18.20
CA LEU A 256 -9.84 -17.40 -19.18
C LEU A 256 -9.70 -16.09 -19.93
N ASP A 257 -10.82 -15.50 -20.37
CA ASP A 257 -10.81 -14.19 -21.04
C ASP A 257 -10.18 -13.10 -20.15
N GLU A 258 -10.55 -13.03 -18.88
CA GLU A 258 -9.99 -12.09 -17.90
C GLU A 258 -8.46 -12.27 -17.73
N LEU A 259 -7.98 -13.53 -17.75
CA LEU A 259 -6.54 -13.82 -17.65
C LEU A 259 -5.80 -13.50 -18.96
N ILE A 260 -6.40 -13.80 -20.08
CA ILE A 260 -5.82 -13.46 -21.39
C ILE A 260 -5.66 -11.94 -21.51
N ASP A 261 -6.71 -11.18 -21.22
CA ASP A 261 -6.67 -9.70 -21.21
C ASP A 261 -5.58 -9.15 -20.29
N THR A 262 -5.38 -9.82 -19.15
CA THR A 262 -4.41 -9.38 -18.14
C THR A 262 -2.96 -9.70 -18.53
N TYR A 263 -2.70 -10.87 -19.14
CA TYR A 263 -1.34 -11.39 -19.29
C TYR A 263 -0.81 -11.36 -20.73
N SER A 264 -1.67 -11.32 -21.76
CA SER A 264 -1.24 -11.30 -23.16
C SER A 264 -0.43 -10.06 -23.58
N VAL A 265 -0.49 -9.00 -22.78
CA VAL A 265 0.21 -7.74 -23.03
C VAL A 265 1.69 -7.76 -22.61
N PHE A 266 2.11 -8.79 -21.84
CA PHE A 266 3.48 -8.89 -21.35
C PHE A 266 4.40 -9.62 -22.35
N LYS A 267 5.72 -9.37 -22.21
CA LYS A 267 6.72 -10.02 -23.04
C LYS A 267 6.77 -11.52 -22.79
N LYS A 268 7.03 -12.29 -23.85
CA LYS A 268 7.10 -13.76 -23.78
C LYS A 268 8.14 -14.22 -22.75
N GLU A 269 9.29 -13.56 -22.70
CA GLU A 269 10.38 -13.88 -21.80
C GLU A 269 9.97 -13.75 -20.31
N GLU A 270 9.23 -12.70 -19.98
CA GLU A 270 8.74 -12.46 -18.60
C GLU A 270 7.71 -13.52 -18.20
N LEU A 271 6.84 -13.90 -19.12
CA LEU A 271 5.86 -14.97 -18.91
C LEU A 271 6.52 -16.34 -18.75
N GLN A 272 7.51 -16.67 -19.59
CA GLN A 272 8.28 -17.90 -19.50
C GLN A 272 9.02 -18.00 -18.16
N GLU A 273 9.69 -16.93 -17.73
CA GLU A 273 10.36 -16.89 -16.43
C GLU A 273 9.37 -17.18 -15.29
N SER A 274 8.17 -16.59 -15.34
CA SER A 274 7.12 -16.82 -14.33
C SER A 274 6.63 -18.26 -14.33
N VAL A 275 6.46 -18.91 -15.49
CA VAL A 275 6.15 -20.34 -15.59
C VAL A 275 7.27 -21.18 -14.98
N LEU A 276 8.53 -20.86 -15.28
CA LEU A 276 9.69 -21.60 -14.77
C LEU A 276 9.82 -21.50 -13.24
N ARG A 277 9.42 -20.40 -12.62
CA ARG A 277 9.40 -20.27 -11.15
C ARG A 277 8.48 -21.28 -10.48
N ILE A 278 7.40 -21.68 -11.14
CA ILE A 278 6.45 -22.68 -10.60
C ILE A 278 6.62 -24.07 -11.17
N LYS A 279 7.63 -24.33 -11.99
CA LYS A 279 7.82 -25.62 -12.70
C LYS A 279 7.70 -26.86 -11.81
N LYS A 280 8.25 -26.79 -10.57
CA LYS A 280 8.17 -27.90 -9.61
C LYS A 280 6.74 -28.21 -9.17
N ARG A 281 5.89 -27.18 -9.06
CA ARG A 281 4.49 -27.30 -8.61
C ARG A 281 3.55 -27.58 -9.79
N LEU A 282 3.84 -27.00 -10.95
CA LEU A 282 3.06 -27.19 -12.17
C LEU A 282 3.25 -28.59 -12.76
N GLY A 283 4.44 -29.15 -12.58
CA GLY A 283 4.86 -30.43 -13.15
C GLY A 283 5.46 -30.30 -14.55
N PRO A 284 6.24 -31.32 -15.02
CA PRO A 284 7.02 -31.21 -16.25
C PRO A 284 6.15 -31.05 -17.49
N GLN A 285 5.06 -31.83 -17.59
CA GLN A 285 4.19 -31.82 -18.77
C GLN A 285 3.48 -30.46 -18.97
N ARG A 286 2.84 -29.92 -17.90
CA ARG A 286 2.16 -28.62 -17.98
C ARG A 286 3.14 -27.47 -18.19
N THR A 287 4.35 -27.54 -17.59
CA THR A 287 5.41 -26.56 -17.83
C THR A 287 5.80 -26.52 -19.30
N LYS A 288 5.99 -27.71 -19.93
CA LYS A 288 6.31 -27.79 -21.36
C LYS A 288 5.21 -27.19 -22.23
N ILE A 289 3.95 -27.59 -22.00
CA ILE A 289 2.79 -27.05 -22.72
C ILE A 289 2.72 -25.53 -22.58
N ALA A 290 2.87 -25.00 -21.36
CA ALA A 290 2.79 -23.55 -21.12
C ALA A 290 3.91 -22.79 -21.87
N LEU A 291 5.15 -23.29 -21.84
CA LEU A 291 6.29 -22.64 -22.54
C LEU A 291 6.13 -22.68 -24.06
N GLU A 292 5.72 -23.83 -24.62
CA GLU A 292 5.43 -23.96 -26.05
C GLU A 292 4.27 -23.06 -26.48
N SER A 293 3.23 -22.95 -25.66
CA SER A 293 2.07 -22.12 -25.92
C SER A 293 2.41 -20.63 -25.88
N ILE A 294 3.30 -20.19 -24.96
CA ILE A 294 3.79 -18.80 -24.93
C ILE A 294 4.54 -18.47 -26.24
N ASN A 295 5.43 -19.38 -26.71
CA ASN A 295 6.16 -19.17 -27.95
C ASN A 295 5.23 -18.98 -29.16
N ASN A 296 4.14 -19.75 -29.19
CA ASN A 296 3.16 -19.77 -30.27
C ASN A 296 1.99 -18.81 -30.07
N GLU A 297 2.04 -17.95 -29.03
CA GLU A 297 0.99 -16.98 -28.67
C GLU A 297 -0.41 -17.60 -28.41
N ARG A 298 -0.43 -18.86 -28.01
CA ARG A 298 -1.65 -19.58 -27.66
C ARG A 298 -2.03 -19.29 -26.20
N TRP A 299 -2.48 -18.06 -25.96
CA TRP A 299 -2.79 -17.55 -24.60
C TRP A 299 -3.86 -18.37 -23.90
N ASP A 300 -4.82 -18.89 -24.62
CA ASP A 300 -5.85 -19.82 -24.14
C ASP A 300 -5.24 -21.03 -23.41
N LEU A 301 -4.24 -21.68 -24.03
CA LEU A 301 -3.58 -22.85 -23.45
C LEU A 301 -2.64 -22.48 -22.29
N VAL A 302 -1.97 -21.33 -22.40
CA VAL A 302 -1.13 -20.81 -21.30
C VAL A 302 -1.97 -20.60 -20.05
N CYS A 303 -3.05 -19.80 -20.17
CA CYS A 303 -3.93 -19.47 -19.06
C CYS A 303 -4.62 -20.72 -18.50
N LYS A 304 -5.07 -21.64 -19.35
CA LYS A 304 -5.69 -22.90 -18.91
C LYS A 304 -4.74 -23.76 -18.07
N SER A 305 -3.48 -23.93 -18.54
CA SER A 305 -2.47 -24.72 -17.84
C SER A 305 -2.19 -24.20 -16.42
N VAL A 306 -2.21 -22.88 -16.25
CA VAL A 306 -1.95 -22.19 -15.00
C VAL A 306 -3.20 -22.16 -14.11
N LEU A 307 -4.37 -21.98 -14.72
CA LEU A 307 -5.66 -21.92 -14.03
C LEU A 307 -5.95 -23.20 -13.26
N ASP A 308 -5.79 -24.36 -13.88
CA ASP A 308 -5.96 -25.68 -13.26
C ASP A 308 -5.11 -25.88 -12.02
N TYR A 309 -3.89 -25.31 -12.01
CA TYR A 309 -3.00 -25.36 -10.86
C TYR A 309 -3.53 -24.47 -9.72
N TYR A 310 -3.89 -23.21 -10.02
CA TYR A 310 -4.39 -22.29 -9.01
C TYR A 310 -5.74 -22.71 -8.43
N ASP A 311 -6.60 -23.32 -9.23
CA ASP A 311 -7.89 -23.80 -8.77
C ASP A 311 -7.73 -24.87 -7.68
N LYS A 312 -6.78 -25.78 -7.85
CA LYS A 312 -6.45 -26.76 -6.82
C LYS A 312 -5.96 -26.11 -5.53
N CYS A 313 -5.06 -25.11 -5.63
CA CYS A 313 -4.58 -24.38 -4.46
C CYS A 313 -5.73 -23.66 -3.74
N TYR A 314 -6.65 -23.07 -4.48
CA TYR A 314 -7.80 -22.34 -3.95
C TYR A 314 -8.78 -23.24 -3.18
N GLU A 315 -9.05 -24.44 -3.66
CA GLU A 315 -9.94 -25.41 -2.97
C GLU A 315 -9.38 -25.79 -1.60
N TYR A 316 -8.04 -25.96 -1.47
CA TYR A 316 -7.42 -26.23 -0.16
C TYR A 316 -7.58 -25.06 0.83
N GLU A 317 -7.49 -23.82 0.36
CA GLU A 317 -7.64 -22.63 1.20
C GLU A 317 -9.08 -22.41 1.69
N LYS A 318 -10.04 -22.99 1.00
CA LYS A 318 -11.47 -22.84 1.29
C LYS A 318 -11.97 -23.80 2.38
N VAL A 319 -11.23 -24.85 2.67
CA VAL A 319 -11.62 -25.87 3.67
C VAL A 319 -11.76 -25.23 5.05
N GLY A 320 -12.88 -25.49 5.73
CA GLY A 320 -13.16 -25.02 7.09
C GLY A 320 -13.71 -23.59 7.19
N LYS A 321 -13.91 -22.88 6.08
CA LYS A 321 -14.56 -21.54 6.10
C LYS A 321 -16.07 -21.67 6.18
N THR A 322 -16.65 -20.95 7.15
CA THR A 322 -18.11 -20.87 7.37
C THR A 322 -18.61 -19.49 6.93
N ASN A 323 -19.94 -19.35 6.83
CA ASN A 323 -20.57 -18.06 6.50
C ASN A 323 -20.20 -17.50 5.11
N ILE A 324 -20.24 -18.39 4.10
CA ILE A 324 -20.00 -18.04 2.70
C ILE A 324 -21.34 -17.80 2.00
N LYS A 325 -21.48 -16.64 1.36
CA LYS A 325 -22.56 -16.33 0.45
C LYS A 325 -22.05 -16.32 -0.98
N ILE A 326 -22.81 -16.87 -1.91
CA ILE A 326 -22.40 -16.99 -3.31
C ILE A 326 -22.93 -15.80 -4.11
N LEU A 327 -22.07 -15.20 -4.90
CA LEU A 327 -22.36 -14.19 -5.90
C LEU A 327 -22.09 -14.78 -7.29
N ASP A 328 -23.14 -15.23 -7.95
CA ASP A 328 -23.03 -15.79 -9.30
C ASP A 328 -23.01 -14.68 -10.33
N LEU A 329 -21.86 -14.51 -10.98
CA LEU A 329 -21.62 -13.56 -12.06
C LEU A 329 -21.32 -14.27 -13.39
N THR A 330 -21.77 -15.53 -13.53
CA THR A 330 -21.66 -16.26 -14.80
C THR A 330 -22.37 -15.46 -15.90
N ASP A 331 -21.62 -15.18 -16.98
CA ASP A 331 -22.06 -14.42 -18.16
C ASP A 331 -22.58 -12.99 -17.88
N LYS A 332 -22.29 -12.44 -16.70
CA LYS A 332 -22.62 -11.05 -16.36
C LYS A 332 -21.44 -10.11 -16.62
N LYS A 333 -21.75 -8.90 -17.09
CA LYS A 333 -20.79 -7.80 -17.20
C LYS A 333 -20.57 -7.13 -15.85
N TYR A 334 -19.37 -6.58 -15.62
CA TYR A 334 -19.08 -5.78 -14.43
C TYR A 334 -19.60 -4.35 -14.62
N ASP A 335 -20.90 -4.16 -14.36
CA ASP A 335 -21.61 -2.88 -14.42
C ASP A 335 -22.45 -2.65 -13.15
N GLU A 336 -23.29 -1.63 -13.15
CA GLU A 336 -24.11 -1.23 -12.00
C GLU A 336 -25.06 -2.32 -11.51
N SER A 337 -25.51 -3.22 -12.39
CA SER A 337 -26.45 -4.29 -12.02
C SER A 337 -25.87 -5.25 -10.97
N ILE A 338 -24.53 -5.34 -10.88
CA ILE A 338 -23.85 -6.14 -9.87
C ILE A 338 -24.06 -5.59 -8.46
N LEU A 339 -24.23 -4.28 -8.29
CA LEU A 339 -24.43 -3.66 -6.98
C LEU A 339 -25.70 -4.14 -6.31
N GLU A 340 -26.78 -4.33 -7.06
CA GLU A 340 -28.01 -4.90 -6.54
C GLU A 340 -27.78 -6.33 -6.04
N LEU A 341 -27.05 -7.14 -6.82
CA LEU A 341 -26.69 -8.50 -6.43
C LEU A 341 -25.81 -8.52 -5.17
N VAL A 342 -24.86 -7.61 -5.05
CA VAL A 342 -24.01 -7.49 -3.86
C VAL A 342 -24.85 -7.10 -2.64
N ASN A 343 -25.78 -6.16 -2.79
CA ASN A 343 -26.68 -5.74 -1.70
C ASN A 343 -27.60 -6.89 -1.25
N ASN A 344 -28.09 -7.70 -2.18
CA ASN A 344 -28.92 -8.87 -1.86
C ASN A 344 -28.16 -9.98 -1.14
N VAL A 345 -26.82 -10.00 -1.28
CA VAL A 345 -25.93 -10.98 -0.63
C VAL A 345 -25.39 -10.46 0.71
N LEU A 346 -25.40 -9.17 0.97
CA LEU A 346 -24.96 -8.56 2.25
C LEU A 346 -25.97 -8.79 3.39
#